data_273c71ba4591f7388d53496cd0cbdfc4
#
_entry.id   273c71ba4591f7388d53496cd0cbdfc4
#
_cell.length_a   1.000
_cell.length_b   1.000
_cell.length_c   1.000
_cell.angle_alpha   90.00
_cell.angle_beta   90.00
_cell.angle_gamma   90.00
#
_symmetry.space_group_name_H-M   'P 1'
#
loop_
_entity.id
_entity.type
_entity.pdbx_description
1 polymer ?
#
loop_
_entity_poly.entity_id
_entity_poly.type
_entity_poly.pdbx_seq_one_letter_code
_entity_poly.pdbx_strand_id
1 'polypeptide(L)'
;MPSSNRRPRRASLAAVGAVAAVALGACGDDNATVDADSPAAKRPSEAALKNLPPALAKNVRDADTIIGEGSDPFQERLAELKGHPVVVNQWASWCEPCRFEIPFFHSMTAKYRKQVAFVGIDMQDERDAAEDFMAELPSGFPSIFDPDASLTASLGGGRSSPTTFFFDRSGRQVNAKVGAYASPDQLEFDIRRFALAKGG
;
A
#
# COMPACT_ATOMS: atom_id res chain seq x y z
N MET A 1 -42.66 -51.09 32.12
CA MET A 1 -43.55 -52.14 31.55
C MET A 1 -44.65 -51.48 30.75
N PRO A 2 -45.18 -52.15 29.72
CA PRO A 2 -44.52 -52.47 28.47
C PRO A 2 -45.28 -51.97 27.22
N SER A 3 -44.59 -52.07 26.07
CA SER A 3 -45.08 -52.52 24.74
C SER A 3 -46.22 -51.73 24.08
N SER A 4 -46.29 -51.54 22.83
CA SER A 4 -46.16 -52.42 21.67
C SER A 4 -46.22 -51.54 20.40
N ASN A 5 -45.29 -51.60 19.50
CA ASN A 5 -45.27 -52.35 18.26
C ASN A 5 -46.57 -52.29 17.41
N ARG A 6 -46.48 -51.59 16.26
CA ARG A 6 -47.01 -52.09 14.97
C ARG A 6 -46.62 -51.20 13.79
N ARG A 7 -45.80 -51.77 12.87
CA ARG A 7 -45.77 -51.38 11.43
C ARG A 7 -47.00 -52.01 10.75
N PRO A 8 -47.48 -51.44 9.65
CA PRO A 8 -47.23 -52.04 8.35
C PRO A 8 -46.99 -51.08 7.16
N ARG A 9 -46.08 -51.40 6.34
CA ARG A 9 -46.15 -51.90 4.96
C ARG A 9 -46.76 -51.03 3.86
N ARG A 10 -45.84 -50.59 2.99
CA ARG A 10 -45.85 -50.57 1.50
C ARG A 10 -46.98 -49.89 0.73
N ALA A 11 -46.60 -48.92 -0.08
CA ALA A 11 -46.93 -48.93 -1.50
C ALA A 11 -45.99 -48.00 -2.27
N SER A 12 -45.31 -48.59 -3.24
CA SER A 12 -44.52 -47.90 -4.29
C SER A 12 -45.49 -47.25 -5.28
N LEU A 13 -45.21 -46.02 -5.69
CA LEU A 13 -45.66 -45.49 -6.98
C LEU A 13 -44.57 -44.56 -7.51
N ALA A 14 -43.99 -44.97 -8.64
CA ALA A 14 -43.08 -44.19 -9.43
C ALA A 14 -43.85 -43.10 -10.18
N ALA A 15 -43.36 -41.89 -10.17
CA ALA A 15 -43.75 -40.88 -11.15
C ALA A 15 -42.50 -40.10 -11.56
N VAL A 16 -42.19 -40.16 -12.82
CA VAL A 16 -41.18 -39.41 -13.56
C VAL A 16 -41.63 -37.97 -13.63
N GLY A 17 -40.76 -37.03 -13.33
CA GLY A 17 -41.10 -35.60 -13.48
C GLY A 17 -39.87 -34.70 -13.42
N ALA A 18 -39.41 -34.29 -14.58
CA ALA A 18 -38.69 -33.05 -14.95
C ALA A 18 -37.71 -32.44 -13.95
N VAL A 19 -36.42 -32.53 -14.25
CA VAL A 19 -35.33 -31.74 -13.68
C VAL A 19 -35.44 -30.31 -14.18
N ALA A 20 -35.89 -29.41 -13.33
CA ALA A 20 -35.69 -27.97 -13.54
C ALA A 20 -34.38 -27.60 -12.78
N ALA A 21 -33.33 -27.36 -13.52
CA ALA A 21 -32.08 -26.81 -12.98
C ALA A 21 -32.34 -25.35 -12.56
N VAL A 22 -32.55 -25.15 -11.26
CA VAL A 22 -32.45 -23.81 -10.67
C VAL A 22 -30.96 -23.55 -10.43
N ALA A 23 -30.39 -22.65 -11.24
CA ALA A 23 -29.08 -22.07 -10.99
C ALA A 23 -29.18 -21.25 -9.72
N LEU A 24 -28.69 -21.79 -8.60
CA LEU A 24 -28.39 -21.04 -7.39
C LEU A 24 -27.20 -20.13 -7.71
N GLY A 25 -27.48 -18.82 -7.80
CA GLY A 25 -26.47 -17.80 -7.87
C GLY A 25 -25.54 -17.92 -6.67
N ALA A 26 -24.28 -18.20 -6.93
CA ALA A 26 -23.21 -18.09 -5.97
C ALA A 26 -23.15 -16.63 -5.49
N CYS A 27 -23.42 -16.42 -4.20
CA CYS A 27 -22.98 -15.21 -3.54
C CYS A 27 -21.45 -15.21 -3.63
N GLY A 28 -20.91 -14.26 -4.37
CA GLY A 28 -19.47 -14.06 -4.45
C GLY A 28 -18.99 -13.62 -3.08
N ASP A 29 -18.08 -14.42 -2.51
CA ASP A 29 -17.19 -13.96 -1.47
C ASP A 29 -16.30 -12.90 -2.13
N ASP A 30 -16.56 -11.62 -1.81
CA ASP A 30 -15.66 -10.50 -2.10
C ASP A 30 -14.44 -10.59 -1.17
N ASN A 31 -13.72 -11.69 -1.26
CA ASN A 31 -12.34 -11.74 -0.82
C ASN A 31 -11.54 -11.06 -1.92
N ALA A 32 -11.24 -9.78 -1.74
CA ALA A 32 -10.38 -9.01 -2.62
C ALA A 32 -8.96 -9.61 -2.55
N THR A 33 -8.77 -10.73 -3.24
CA THR A 33 -7.46 -11.17 -3.64
C THR A 33 -6.93 -10.08 -4.56
N VAL A 34 -5.92 -9.33 -4.11
CA VAL A 34 -5.14 -8.44 -4.98
C VAL A 34 -4.57 -9.33 -6.08
N ASP A 35 -5.17 -9.24 -7.27
CA ASP A 35 -4.69 -9.99 -8.43
C ASP A 35 -3.22 -9.62 -8.66
N ALA A 36 -2.35 -10.62 -8.60
CA ALA A 36 -0.92 -10.49 -8.90
C ALA A 36 -0.64 -9.96 -10.33
N ASP A 37 -1.68 -9.83 -11.13
CA ASP A 37 -1.65 -9.28 -12.50
C ASP A 37 -2.20 -7.83 -12.56
N SER A 38 -2.45 -7.20 -11.41
CA SER A 38 -2.82 -5.78 -11.36
C SER A 38 -1.71 -4.94 -12.01
N PRO A 39 -2.06 -3.97 -12.87
CA PRO A 39 -1.07 -3.07 -13.50
C PRO A 39 -0.15 -2.37 -12.51
N ALA A 40 -0.55 -2.29 -11.25
CA ALA A 40 0.20 -1.71 -10.15
C ALA A 40 1.36 -2.60 -9.66
N ALA A 41 1.28 -3.91 -9.83
CA ALA A 41 2.27 -4.88 -9.33
C ALA A 41 3.50 -5.06 -10.27
N LYS A 42 3.48 -4.52 -11.49
CA LYS A 42 4.60 -4.64 -12.43
C LYS A 42 5.53 -3.43 -12.33
N ARG A 43 6.82 -3.68 -12.03
CA ARG A 43 7.85 -2.62 -12.12
C ARG A 43 7.78 -1.99 -13.51
N PRO A 44 7.83 -0.64 -13.62
CA PRO A 44 7.84 0.04 -14.91
C PRO A 44 9.00 -0.45 -15.78
N SER A 45 8.73 -0.67 -17.07
CA SER A 45 9.78 -1.04 -18.01
C SER A 45 10.81 0.08 -18.15
N GLU A 46 12.06 -0.26 -18.49
CA GLU A 46 13.12 0.74 -18.77
C GLU A 46 12.68 1.78 -19.83
N ALA A 47 11.86 1.38 -20.79
CA ALA A 47 11.27 2.30 -21.76
C ALA A 47 10.35 3.34 -21.11
N ALA A 48 9.56 2.93 -20.10
CA ALA A 48 8.69 3.83 -19.35
C ALA A 48 9.48 4.77 -18.43
N LEU A 49 10.63 4.33 -17.92
CA LEU A 49 11.53 5.13 -17.08
C LEU A 49 12.25 6.22 -17.86
N LYS A 50 12.57 5.98 -19.14
CA LYS A 50 13.21 6.99 -20.01
C LYS A 50 12.39 8.27 -20.19
N ASN A 51 11.10 8.22 -19.94
CA ASN A 51 10.19 9.36 -20.03
C ASN A 51 10.00 10.11 -18.69
N LEU A 52 10.77 9.74 -17.66
CA LEU A 52 10.76 10.40 -16.36
C LEU A 52 11.99 11.31 -16.22
N PRO A 53 11.87 12.39 -15.42
CA PRO A 53 13.04 13.09 -14.92
C PRO A 53 14.03 12.12 -14.27
N PRO A 54 15.35 12.28 -14.46
CA PRO A 54 16.34 11.29 -13.99
C PRO A 54 16.21 10.93 -12.50
N ALA A 55 15.96 11.92 -11.64
CA ALA A 55 15.77 11.70 -10.20
C ALA A 55 14.53 10.84 -9.90
N LEU A 56 13.41 11.10 -10.56
CA LEU A 56 12.19 10.30 -10.42
C LEU A 56 12.38 8.89 -11.00
N ALA A 57 13.10 8.77 -12.13
CA ALA A 57 13.41 7.47 -12.71
C ALA A 57 14.27 6.61 -11.77
N LYS A 58 15.29 7.20 -11.11
CA LYS A 58 16.08 6.53 -10.09
C LYS A 58 15.21 6.08 -8.92
N ASN A 59 14.36 6.97 -8.39
CA ASN A 59 13.47 6.66 -7.29
C ASN A 59 12.52 5.48 -7.61
N VAL A 60 12.00 5.41 -8.82
CA VAL A 60 11.15 4.30 -9.28
C VAL A 60 11.94 2.99 -9.48
N ARG A 61 13.22 3.05 -9.91
CA ARG A 61 14.07 1.84 -9.99
C ARG A 61 14.36 1.24 -8.63
N ASP A 62 14.54 2.10 -7.62
CA ASP A 62 14.84 1.70 -6.25
C ASP A 62 13.57 1.23 -5.50
N ALA A 63 12.39 1.19 -6.15
CA ALA A 63 11.14 0.82 -5.53
C ALA A 63 11.20 -0.54 -4.84
N ASP A 64 10.50 -0.64 -3.71
CA ASP A 64 10.38 -1.84 -2.89
C ASP A 64 11.74 -2.40 -2.43
N THR A 65 12.68 -1.50 -2.12
CA THR A 65 13.97 -1.82 -1.52
C THR A 65 14.31 -0.86 -0.38
N ILE A 66 15.08 -1.33 0.59
CA ILE A 66 15.69 -0.48 1.61
C ILE A 66 16.96 0.13 1.01
N ILE A 67 17.01 1.46 0.93
CA ILE A 67 18.08 2.21 0.27
C ILE A 67 19.08 2.85 1.25
N GLY A 68 18.96 2.59 2.53
CA GLY A 68 19.85 3.11 3.57
C GLY A 68 19.20 3.09 4.94
N GLU A 69 19.93 3.58 5.94
CA GLU A 69 19.52 3.58 7.35
C GLU A 69 19.74 4.95 7.98
N GLY A 70 18.71 5.46 8.68
CA GLY A 70 18.74 6.69 9.42
C GLY A 70 18.71 7.96 8.58
N SER A 71 19.13 9.06 9.17
CA SER A 71 18.92 10.42 8.62
C SER A 71 19.77 10.73 7.39
N ASP A 72 21.02 10.28 7.33
CA ASP A 72 21.93 10.67 6.24
C ASP A 72 21.45 10.21 4.86
N PRO A 73 21.11 8.90 4.63
CA PRO A 73 20.55 8.45 3.34
C PRO A 73 19.22 9.12 3.00
N PHE A 74 18.42 9.46 4.02
CA PHE A 74 17.17 10.19 3.79
C PHE A 74 17.42 11.60 3.26
N GLN A 75 18.36 12.35 3.86
CA GLN A 75 18.72 13.69 3.41
C GLN A 75 19.37 13.66 2.02
N GLU A 76 20.22 12.68 1.75
CA GLU A 76 20.79 12.46 0.41
C GLU A 76 19.69 12.22 -0.63
N ARG A 77 18.70 11.37 -0.31
CA ARG A 77 17.57 11.11 -1.20
C ARG A 77 16.74 12.37 -1.43
N LEU A 78 16.45 13.17 -0.40
CA LEU A 78 15.74 14.44 -0.56
C LEU A 78 16.53 15.42 -1.44
N ALA A 79 17.86 15.46 -1.30
CA ALA A 79 18.72 16.31 -2.12
C ALA A 79 18.71 15.88 -3.60
N GLU A 80 18.76 14.57 -3.88
CA GLU A 80 18.62 14.01 -5.24
C GLU A 80 17.28 14.36 -5.88
N LEU A 81 16.21 14.40 -5.06
CA LEU A 81 14.83 14.68 -5.51
C LEU A 81 14.51 16.18 -5.60
N LYS A 82 15.46 17.06 -5.30
CA LYS A 82 15.23 18.51 -5.34
C LYS A 82 14.69 18.97 -6.70
N GLY A 83 13.68 19.83 -6.68
CA GLY A 83 12.90 20.22 -7.87
C GLY A 83 11.60 19.42 -8.03
N HIS A 84 11.44 18.32 -7.30
CA HIS A 84 10.22 17.51 -7.25
C HIS A 84 9.67 17.48 -5.83
N PRO A 85 8.34 17.56 -5.64
CA PRO A 85 7.75 17.34 -4.33
C PRO A 85 7.91 15.88 -3.92
N VAL A 86 8.01 15.65 -2.60
CA VAL A 86 8.18 14.30 -2.05
C VAL A 86 7.06 14.02 -1.05
N VAL A 87 6.47 12.84 -1.16
CA VAL A 87 5.53 12.28 -0.17
C VAL A 87 6.25 11.15 0.54
N VAL A 88 6.34 11.25 1.86
CA VAL A 88 7.03 10.27 2.70
C VAL A 88 6.00 9.55 3.55
N ASN A 89 5.94 8.22 3.43
CA ASN A 89 5.08 7.38 4.26
C ASN A 89 5.92 6.68 5.33
N GLN A 90 5.64 6.96 6.59
CA GLN A 90 6.20 6.23 7.71
C GLN A 90 5.35 4.99 7.96
N TRP A 91 5.99 3.82 7.97
CA TRP A 91 5.35 2.53 8.10
C TRP A 91 6.17 1.56 8.96
N ALA A 92 5.63 0.39 9.24
CA ALA A 92 6.34 -0.75 9.81
C ALA A 92 5.63 -2.06 9.41
N SER A 93 6.33 -3.20 9.39
CA SER A 93 5.76 -4.50 9.06
C SER A 93 4.66 -4.95 10.04
N TRP A 94 4.83 -4.61 11.32
CA TRP A 94 3.89 -4.91 12.41
C TRP A 94 2.68 -3.97 12.46
N CYS A 95 2.64 -2.93 11.61
CA CYS A 95 1.62 -1.88 11.63
C CYS A 95 0.41 -2.24 10.76
N GLU A 96 -0.66 -2.76 11.35
CA GLU A 96 -1.87 -3.14 10.63
C GLU A 96 -2.54 -1.99 9.86
N PRO A 97 -2.68 -0.75 10.42
CA PRO A 97 -3.19 0.37 9.63
C PRO A 97 -2.31 0.75 8.44
N CYS A 98 -0.98 0.53 8.53
CA CYS A 98 -0.07 0.76 7.41
C CYS A 98 -0.33 -0.25 6.28
N ARG A 99 -0.50 -1.53 6.63
CA ARG A 99 -0.84 -2.59 5.67
C ARG A 99 -2.10 -2.24 4.88
N PHE A 100 -3.09 -1.66 5.55
CA PHE A 100 -4.35 -1.25 4.91
C PHE A 100 -4.15 -0.12 3.89
N GLU A 101 -3.26 0.86 4.14
CA GLU A 101 -3.10 2.02 3.26
C GLU A 101 -2.03 1.85 2.15
N ILE A 102 -1.09 0.90 2.26
CA ILE A 102 -0.03 0.69 1.25
C ILE A 102 -0.59 0.53 -0.17
N PRO A 103 -1.69 -0.20 -0.44
CA PRO A 103 -2.28 -0.26 -1.78
C PRO A 103 -2.71 1.10 -2.33
N PHE A 104 -3.10 2.04 -1.46
CA PHE A 104 -3.42 3.41 -1.88
C PHE A 104 -2.17 4.15 -2.34
N PHE A 105 -1.09 4.04 -1.55
CA PHE A 105 0.22 4.60 -1.93
C PHE A 105 0.74 4.00 -3.23
N HIS A 106 0.65 2.69 -3.41
CA HIS A 106 1.04 2.03 -4.65
C HIS A 106 0.32 2.65 -5.87
N SER A 107 -1.01 2.79 -5.80
CA SER A 107 -1.79 3.40 -6.89
C SER A 107 -1.42 4.87 -7.12
N MET A 108 -1.16 5.65 -6.05
CA MET A 108 -0.74 7.05 -6.17
C MET A 108 0.67 7.16 -6.73
N THR A 109 1.59 6.29 -6.35
CA THR A 109 2.93 6.22 -6.92
C THR A 109 2.87 6.00 -8.43
N ALA A 110 2.08 5.04 -8.91
CA ALA A 110 1.88 4.79 -10.33
C ALA A 110 1.29 6.01 -11.06
N LYS A 111 0.28 6.66 -10.45
CA LYS A 111 -0.43 7.81 -11.02
C LYS A 111 0.44 9.06 -11.12
N TYR A 112 1.24 9.35 -10.07
CA TYR A 112 1.98 10.61 -9.93
C TYR A 112 3.48 10.52 -10.22
N ARG A 113 4.01 9.35 -10.61
CA ARG A 113 5.46 9.09 -10.82
C ARG A 113 6.20 10.09 -11.70
N LYS A 114 5.51 10.88 -12.51
CA LYS A 114 6.10 11.92 -13.37
C LYS A 114 6.27 13.27 -12.67
N GLN A 115 5.67 13.44 -11.51
CA GLN A 115 5.54 14.73 -10.83
C GLN A 115 5.98 14.70 -9.37
N VAL A 116 5.74 13.58 -8.68
CA VAL A 116 5.92 13.39 -7.24
C VAL A 116 6.80 12.19 -7.00
N ALA A 117 7.79 12.32 -6.14
CA ALA A 117 8.51 11.18 -5.60
C ALA A 117 7.80 10.65 -4.34
N PHE A 118 7.82 9.34 -4.15
CA PHE A 118 7.36 8.69 -2.93
C PHE A 118 8.54 7.96 -2.28
N VAL A 119 8.65 8.08 -0.96
CA VAL A 119 9.70 7.44 -0.16
C VAL A 119 9.05 6.86 1.09
N GLY A 120 9.49 5.71 1.55
CA GLY A 120 9.08 5.12 2.82
C GLY A 120 10.10 5.43 3.94
N ILE A 121 9.63 5.42 5.17
CA ILE A 121 10.45 5.27 6.36
C ILE A 121 9.90 4.08 7.12
N ASP A 122 10.68 3.02 7.19
CA ASP A 122 10.38 1.83 7.96
C ASP A 122 10.88 2.03 9.39
N MET A 123 9.96 2.19 10.33
CA MET A 123 10.22 2.68 11.67
C MET A 123 10.10 1.57 12.73
N GLN A 124 11.13 1.43 13.58
CA GLN A 124 11.12 0.51 14.73
C GLN A 124 10.73 -0.92 14.32
N ASP A 125 11.38 -1.41 13.30
CA ASP A 125 11.14 -2.73 12.73
C ASP A 125 12.42 -3.58 12.72
N GLU A 126 12.26 -4.86 12.40
CA GLU A 126 13.36 -5.75 12.06
C GLU A 126 13.55 -5.74 10.54
N ARG A 127 14.80 -5.62 10.07
CA ARG A 127 15.09 -5.47 8.63
C ARG A 127 14.51 -6.60 7.78
N ASP A 128 14.67 -7.85 8.23
CA ASP A 128 14.15 -9.02 7.51
C ASP A 128 12.62 -8.98 7.42
N ALA A 129 11.93 -8.56 8.50
CA ALA A 129 10.48 -8.42 8.51
C ALA A 129 10.00 -7.29 7.58
N ALA A 130 10.75 -6.19 7.51
CA ALA A 130 10.48 -5.10 6.58
C ALA A 130 10.64 -5.52 5.11
N GLU A 131 11.70 -6.28 4.81
CA GLU A 131 11.95 -6.81 3.46
C GLU A 131 10.88 -7.81 3.03
N ASP A 132 10.48 -8.72 3.93
CA ASP A 132 9.37 -9.66 3.70
C ASP A 132 8.04 -8.93 3.47
N PHE A 133 7.76 -7.89 4.27
CA PHE A 133 6.57 -7.06 4.10
C PHE A 133 6.52 -6.38 2.73
N MET A 134 7.62 -5.77 2.28
CA MET A 134 7.70 -5.13 0.96
C MET A 134 7.58 -6.14 -0.18
N ALA A 135 8.06 -7.36 0.01
CA ALA A 135 7.91 -8.44 -0.98
C ALA A 135 6.45 -8.92 -1.08
N GLU A 136 5.75 -9.02 0.06
CA GLU A 136 4.34 -9.41 0.12
C GLU A 136 3.41 -8.29 -0.38
N LEU A 137 3.70 -7.05 -0.01
CA LEU A 137 2.85 -5.88 -0.26
C LEU A 137 3.65 -4.72 -0.85
N PRO A 138 3.98 -4.77 -2.16
CA PRO A 138 4.76 -3.74 -2.81
C PRO A 138 4.11 -2.35 -2.71
N SER A 139 4.91 -1.37 -2.30
CA SER A 139 4.49 0.03 -2.15
C SER A 139 4.71 0.86 -3.42
N GLY A 140 5.65 0.40 -4.27
CA GLY A 140 6.10 1.11 -5.46
C GLY A 140 7.10 2.23 -5.21
N PHE A 141 7.67 2.32 -3.99
CA PHE A 141 8.68 3.30 -3.61
C PHE A 141 9.79 2.69 -2.74
N PRO A 142 11.00 3.29 -2.72
CA PRO A 142 12.09 2.88 -1.83
C PRO A 142 11.83 3.31 -0.40
N SER A 143 12.40 2.60 0.57
CA SER A 143 12.31 2.93 1.98
C SER A 143 13.67 3.14 2.64
N ILE A 144 13.70 4.00 3.66
CA ILE A 144 14.81 4.18 4.60
C ILE A 144 14.48 3.38 5.85
N PHE A 145 15.43 2.62 6.35
CA PHE A 145 15.30 1.89 7.61
C PHE A 145 15.61 2.83 8.80
N ASP A 146 14.71 2.90 9.77
CA ASP A 146 14.79 3.78 10.94
C ASP A 146 14.52 2.99 12.24
N PRO A 147 15.44 2.08 12.62
CA PRO A 147 15.19 1.11 13.69
C PRO A 147 14.98 1.75 15.06
N ASP A 148 15.56 2.90 15.31
CA ASP A 148 15.43 3.64 16.57
C ASP A 148 14.41 4.79 16.51
N ALA A 149 13.75 4.99 15.38
CA ALA A 149 12.81 6.07 15.10
C ALA A 149 13.40 7.49 15.21
N SER A 150 14.72 7.63 15.13
CA SER A 150 15.39 8.94 15.27
C SER A 150 15.09 9.85 14.06
N LEU A 151 15.10 9.30 12.85
CA LEU A 151 14.73 10.01 11.65
C LEU A 151 13.26 10.47 11.72
N THR A 152 12.35 9.55 12.02
CA THR A 152 10.92 9.83 12.17
C THR A 152 10.66 10.94 13.18
N ALA A 153 11.33 10.87 14.36
CA ALA A 153 11.20 11.89 15.40
C ALA A 153 11.70 13.27 14.92
N SER A 154 12.78 13.31 14.13
CA SER A 154 13.33 14.56 13.58
C SER A 154 12.38 15.26 12.62
N LEU A 155 11.47 14.49 11.97
CA LEU A 155 10.42 15.01 11.08
C LEU A 155 9.14 15.43 11.83
N GLY A 156 9.13 15.31 13.15
CA GLY A 156 7.94 15.57 13.97
C GLY A 156 6.94 14.41 13.97
N GLY A 157 7.33 13.25 13.48
CA GLY A 157 6.59 12.00 13.61
C GLY A 157 6.67 11.48 15.05
N GLY A 158 5.61 10.83 15.49
CA GLY A 158 5.55 10.18 16.80
C GLY A 158 5.82 8.68 16.70
N ARG A 159 5.64 8.01 17.85
CA ARG A 159 5.65 6.54 17.91
C ARG A 159 4.43 5.89 17.26
N SER A 160 3.50 6.69 16.72
CA SER A 160 2.29 6.20 16.06
C SER A 160 2.52 6.09 14.57
N SER A 161 2.40 4.89 14.02
CA SER A 161 2.34 4.62 12.58
C SER A 161 0.88 4.42 12.14
N PRO A 162 0.56 4.78 10.90
CA PRO A 162 1.40 5.50 9.94
C PRO A 162 1.39 7.03 10.14
N THR A 163 2.39 7.70 9.58
CA THR A 163 2.41 9.16 9.42
C THR A 163 2.87 9.49 7.99
N THR A 164 2.20 10.42 7.34
CA THR A 164 2.60 10.87 6.00
C THR A 164 3.14 12.29 6.07
N PHE A 165 4.39 12.49 5.62
CA PHE A 165 5.02 13.80 5.53
C PHE A 165 5.04 14.27 4.08
N PHE A 166 4.87 15.58 3.89
CA PHE A 166 4.86 16.20 2.58
C PHE A 166 5.99 17.22 2.50
N PHE A 167 6.77 17.14 1.44
CA PHE A 167 7.86 18.06 1.15
C PHE A 167 7.60 18.77 -0.18
N ASP A 168 7.84 20.07 -0.20
CA ASP A 168 7.76 20.88 -1.41
C ASP A 168 8.97 20.63 -2.35
N ARG A 169 8.97 21.30 -3.50
CA ARG A 169 10.05 21.17 -4.50
C ARG A 169 11.41 21.69 -4.01
N SER A 170 11.44 22.50 -2.96
CA SER A 170 12.69 22.96 -2.34
C SER A 170 13.28 21.93 -1.36
N GLY A 171 12.54 20.87 -1.03
CA GLY A 171 12.88 19.90 -0.01
C GLY A 171 12.47 20.33 1.40
N ARG A 172 11.62 21.34 1.54
CA ARG A 172 11.10 21.80 2.83
C ARG A 172 9.84 21.01 3.18
N GLN A 173 9.77 20.47 4.39
CA GLN A 173 8.56 19.86 4.91
C GLN A 173 7.43 20.90 5.06
N VAL A 174 6.29 20.64 4.45
CA VAL A 174 5.14 21.57 4.41
C VAL A 174 3.94 21.05 5.19
N ASN A 175 3.85 19.74 5.43
CA ASN A 175 2.78 19.14 6.23
C ASN A 175 3.20 17.79 6.79
N ALA A 176 2.52 17.38 7.86
CA ALA A 176 2.52 16.01 8.39
C ALA A 176 1.09 15.61 8.73
N LYS A 177 0.66 14.42 8.27
CA LYS A 177 -0.66 13.84 8.57
C LYS A 177 -0.46 12.55 9.37
N VAL A 178 -0.90 12.56 10.61
CA VAL A 178 -0.85 11.39 11.50
C VAL A 178 -2.06 10.49 11.28
N GLY A 179 -1.82 9.18 11.31
CA GLY A 179 -2.83 8.13 11.14
C GLY A 179 -3.08 7.76 9.68
N ALA A 180 -3.64 6.56 9.46
CA ALA A 180 -3.88 6.00 8.14
C ALA A 180 -4.90 6.81 7.33
N TYR A 181 -4.79 6.73 6.01
CA TYR A 181 -5.83 7.17 5.10
C TYR A 181 -6.95 6.13 5.07
N ALA A 182 -8.19 6.58 5.08
CA ALA A 182 -9.35 5.71 4.97
C ALA A 182 -9.70 5.35 3.51
N SER A 183 -9.17 6.11 2.54
CA SER A 183 -9.38 5.86 1.11
C SER A 183 -8.27 6.47 0.25
N PRO A 184 -8.08 5.98 -1.00
CA PRO A 184 -7.15 6.57 -1.94
C PRO A 184 -7.50 8.03 -2.29
N ASP A 185 -8.78 8.41 -2.27
CA ASP A 185 -9.22 9.78 -2.57
C ASP A 185 -8.74 10.77 -1.52
N GLN A 186 -8.71 10.37 -0.24
CA GLN A 186 -8.17 11.21 0.82
C GLN A 186 -6.68 11.44 0.65
N LEU A 187 -5.93 10.37 0.34
CA LEU A 187 -4.49 10.48 0.05
C LEU A 187 -4.26 11.37 -1.18
N GLU A 188 -5.03 11.19 -2.25
CA GLU A 188 -4.92 12.01 -3.45
C GLU A 188 -5.21 13.49 -3.17
N PHE A 189 -6.23 13.77 -2.37
CA PHE A 189 -6.56 15.14 -1.96
C PHE A 189 -5.36 15.83 -1.27
N ASP A 190 -4.70 15.13 -0.35
CA ASP A 190 -3.54 15.66 0.36
C ASP A 190 -2.31 15.80 -0.55
N ILE A 191 -2.07 14.85 -1.46
CA ILE A 191 -1.01 14.96 -2.48
C ILE A 191 -1.22 16.23 -3.32
N ARG A 192 -2.44 16.48 -3.79
CA ARG A 192 -2.75 17.68 -4.58
C ARG A 192 -2.60 18.96 -3.78
N ARG A 193 -3.02 18.93 -2.52
CA ARG A 193 -3.02 20.08 -1.62
C ARG A 193 -1.63 20.47 -1.16
N PHE A 194 -0.78 19.50 -0.80
CA PHE A 194 0.49 19.77 -0.13
C PHE A 194 1.70 19.55 -1.03
N ALA A 195 1.68 18.50 -1.88
CA ALA A 195 2.80 18.20 -2.74
C ALA A 195 2.72 18.95 -4.09
N LEU A 196 1.54 19.07 -4.68
CA LEU A 196 1.35 19.65 -6.01
C LEU A 196 0.84 21.11 -5.99
N ALA A 197 0.52 21.66 -4.82
CA ALA A 197 0.18 23.07 -4.73
C ALA A 197 1.30 23.91 -5.36
N LYS A 198 0.93 24.85 -6.24
CA LYS A 198 1.88 25.84 -6.75
C LYS A 198 2.36 26.63 -5.53
N GLY A 199 3.64 26.55 -5.23
CA GLY A 199 4.24 27.36 -4.17
C GLY A 199 3.87 28.81 -4.39
N GLY A 200 3.30 29.45 -3.33
CA GLY A 200 3.07 30.88 -3.31
C GLY A 200 4.37 31.64 -3.32
#